data_41b3754b5e5584903dae2472c8e65b81
#
_entry.id   41b3754b5e5584903dae2472c8e65b81
#
_cell.length_a   1.000
_cell.length_b   1.000
_cell.length_c   1.000
_cell.angle_alpha   90.00
_cell.angle_beta   90.00
_cell.angle_gamma   90.00
#
_symmetry.space_group_name_H-M   'P 1'
#
loop_
_entity.id
_entity.type
_entity.pdbx_description
1 polymer ?
#
loop_
_entity_poly.entity_id
_entity_poly.type
_entity_poly.pdbx_seq_one_letter_code
_entity_poly.pdbx_strand_id
1 'polypeptide(L)'
;MRAALAIAIPGALAILTGHPDAVLLVTAGAMSVIYGEGHPYRTRRWVILTAGVLLTLAATVGSLVGELVFAPGHGHWWLLLSAAFAISIGALGAFLQNALRLPPPGSFFVVMVGGGSTMFARTDITPFEVAAWSIAGVIAAYCLGMLPRFHSPHGPETRTVATLE
;
A
#
# COMPACT_ATOMS: atom_id res chain seq x y z
N MET A 1 -13.21 5.01 10.33
CA MET A 1 -13.42 6.27 9.57
C MET A 1 -12.12 6.82 8.93
N ARG A 2 -10.98 6.84 9.61
CA ARG A 2 -9.71 7.40 9.11
C ARG A 2 -9.18 6.69 7.87
N ALA A 3 -9.16 5.36 7.87
CA ALA A 3 -8.74 4.57 6.71
C ALA A 3 -9.63 4.84 5.49
N ALA A 4 -10.95 4.97 5.70
CA ALA A 4 -11.87 5.29 4.63
C ALA A 4 -11.57 6.68 4.01
N LEU A 5 -11.28 7.69 4.84
CA LEU A 5 -10.92 9.02 4.35
C LEU A 5 -9.55 9.03 3.65
N ALA A 6 -8.59 8.25 4.15
CA ALA A 6 -7.26 8.11 3.55
C ALA A 6 -7.32 7.50 2.14
N ILE A 7 -8.33 6.69 1.86
CA ILE A 7 -8.58 6.10 0.55
C ILE A 7 -9.48 7.00 -0.29
N ALA A 8 -10.57 7.51 0.29
CA ALA A 8 -11.59 8.24 -0.45
C ALA A 8 -11.10 9.59 -1.00
N ILE A 9 -10.33 10.35 -0.21
CA ILE A 9 -9.87 11.69 -0.60
C ILE A 9 -8.93 11.61 -1.82
N PRO A 10 -7.81 10.86 -1.79
CA PRO A 10 -6.94 10.79 -2.95
C PRO A 10 -7.56 10.03 -4.12
N GLY A 11 -8.45 9.06 -3.87
CA GLY A 11 -9.21 8.40 -4.93
C GLY A 11 -10.16 9.36 -5.65
N ALA A 12 -10.89 10.20 -4.90
CA ALA A 12 -11.74 11.24 -5.48
C ALA A 12 -10.93 12.27 -6.28
N LEU A 13 -9.76 12.67 -5.78
CA LEU A 13 -8.85 13.57 -6.51
C LEU A 13 -8.36 12.96 -7.81
N ALA A 14 -8.02 11.68 -7.85
CA ALA A 14 -7.61 10.98 -9.06
C ALA A 14 -8.74 11.00 -10.12
N ILE A 15 -9.98 10.76 -9.71
CA ILE A 15 -11.15 10.84 -10.62
C ILE A 15 -11.34 12.26 -11.12
N LEU A 16 -11.30 13.26 -10.24
CA LEU A 16 -11.52 14.67 -10.59
C LEU A 16 -10.42 15.22 -11.51
N THR A 17 -9.22 14.68 -11.43
CA THR A 17 -8.09 15.05 -12.31
C THR A 17 -8.08 14.28 -13.63
N GLY A 18 -9.09 13.46 -13.88
CA GLY A 18 -9.23 12.72 -15.15
C GLY A 18 -8.42 11.43 -15.23
N HIS A 19 -7.94 10.89 -14.07
CA HIS A 19 -7.16 9.66 -14.00
C HIS A 19 -7.90 8.58 -13.18
N PRO A 20 -9.07 8.08 -13.65
CA PRO A 20 -9.85 7.09 -12.90
C PRO A 20 -9.07 5.78 -12.65
N ASP A 21 -8.21 5.39 -13.58
CA ASP A 21 -7.39 4.18 -13.48
C ASP A 21 -6.35 4.27 -12.34
N ALA A 22 -5.94 5.50 -11.97
CA ALA A 22 -5.04 5.73 -10.86
C ALA A 22 -5.67 5.49 -9.48
N VAL A 23 -7.00 5.40 -9.38
CA VAL A 23 -7.72 5.20 -8.10
C VAL A 23 -7.23 3.94 -7.38
N LEU A 24 -7.03 2.84 -8.10
CA LEU A 24 -6.54 1.59 -7.54
C LEU A 24 -5.11 1.75 -6.99
N LEU A 25 -4.25 2.47 -7.70
CA LEU A 25 -2.86 2.69 -7.32
C LEU A 25 -2.73 3.58 -6.08
N VAL A 26 -3.48 4.67 -6.07
CA VAL A 26 -3.57 5.57 -4.92
C VAL A 26 -4.12 4.83 -3.71
N THR A 27 -5.15 4.01 -3.89
CA THR A 27 -5.73 3.18 -2.84
C THR A 27 -4.72 2.19 -2.28
N ALA A 28 -3.91 1.56 -3.15
CA ALA A 28 -2.85 0.64 -2.72
C ALA A 28 -1.85 1.32 -1.77
N GLY A 29 -1.37 2.53 -2.11
CA GLY A 29 -0.51 3.32 -1.23
C GLY A 29 -1.21 3.75 0.06
N ALA A 30 -2.47 4.18 -0.04
CA ALA A 30 -3.26 4.64 1.10
C ALA A 30 -3.57 3.53 2.12
N MET A 31 -3.58 2.26 1.71
CA MET A 31 -3.73 1.11 2.62
C MET A 31 -2.63 1.04 3.68
N SER A 32 -1.49 1.69 3.47
CA SER A 32 -0.43 1.79 4.48
C SER A 32 -0.90 2.39 5.82
N VAL A 33 -1.97 3.20 5.82
CA VAL A 33 -2.54 3.78 7.04
C VAL A 33 -3.08 2.71 8.01
N ILE A 34 -3.56 1.58 7.48
CA ILE A 34 -4.13 0.47 8.26
C ILE A 34 -3.07 -0.15 9.17
N TYR A 35 -1.84 -0.28 8.68
CA TYR A 35 -0.72 -0.79 9.48
C TYR A 35 -0.36 0.11 10.66
N GLY A 36 -0.69 1.39 10.57
CA GLY A 36 -0.45 2.36 11.64
C GLY A 36 -1.51 2.36 12.74
N GLU A 37 -2.65 1.69 12.57
CA GLU A 37 -3.71 1.66 13.58
C GLU A 37 -3.24 0.89 14.82
N GLY A 38 -3.56 1.43 16.00
CA GLY A 38 -3.15 0.84 17.28
C GLY A 38 -1.73 1.16 17.76
N HIS A 39 -0.92 1.86 16.96
CA HIS A 39 0.43 2.23 17.38
C HIS A 39 0.48 3.65 17.99
N PRO A 40 1.37 3.86 19.01
CA PRO A 40 1.68 5.19 19.52
C PRO A 40 2.19 6.11 18.40
N TYR A 41 1.91 7.41 18.48
CA TYR A 41 2.25 8.38 17.42
C TYR A 41 3.73 8.39 17.02
N ARG A 42 4.65 8.12 17.97
CA ARG A 42 6.10 8.07 17.68
C ARG A 42 6.46 6.93 16.75
N THR A 43 5.86 5.76 16.94
CA THR A 43 6.12 4.54 16.14
C THR A 43 5.26 4.49 14.89
N ARG A 44 4.03 5.03 14.96
CA ARG A 44 3.04 5.00 13.89
C ARG A 44 3.57 5.56 12.57
N ARG A 45 4.29 6.68 12.60
CA ARG A 45 4.88 7.30 11.39
C ARG A 45 5.81 6.34 10.66
N TRP A 46 6.65 5.63 11.40
CA TRP A 46 7.59 4.68 10.82
C TRP A 46 6.87 3.45 10.26
N VAL A 47 5.86 2.95 10.95
CA VAL A 47 5.06 1.80 10.48
C VAL A 47 4.33 2.16 9.17
N ILE A 48 3.68 3.32 9.10
CA ILE A 48 2.99 3.78 7.88
C ILE A 48 4.00 3.93 6.72
N LEU A 49 5.14 4.57 6.97
CA LEU A 49 6.16 4.77 5.94
C LEU A 49 6.76 3.45 5.46
N THR A 50 7.12 2.55 6.38
CA THR A 50 7.67 1.24 6.02
C THR A 50 6.67 0.41 5.22
N ALA A 51 5.42 0.34 5.68
CA ALA A 51 4.36 -0.34 4.94
C ALA A 51 4.11 0.31 3.57
N GLY A 52 4.10 1.65 3.52
CA GLY A 52 3.93 2.40 2.28
C GLY A 52 5.05 2.13 1.27
N VAL A 53 6.30 2.13 1.71
CA VAL A 53 7.45 1.78 0.85
C VAL A 53 7.32 0.35 0.33
N LEU A 54 6.97 -0.61 1.20
CA LEU A 54 6.79 -2.01 0.79
C LEU A 54 5.67 -2.17 -0.25
N LEU A 55 4.53 -1.50 -0.04
CA LEU A 55 3.41 -1.54 -0.98
C LEU A 55 3.76 -0.86 -2.32
N THR A 56 4.44 0.28 -2.29
CA THR A 56 4.90 0.97 -3.51
C THR A 56 5.89 0.12 -4.29
N LEU A 57 6.87 -0.49 -3.62
CA LEU A 57 7.82 -1.41 -4.26
C LEU A 57 7.10 -2.61 -4.85
N ALA A 58 6.16 -3.22 -4.12
CA ALA A 58 5.36 -4.34 -4.60
C ALA A 58 4.56 -3.96 -5.85
N ALA A 59 3.92 -2.78 -5.86
CA ALA A 59 3.17 -2.28 -7.01
C ALA A 59 4.07 -2.05 -8.22
N THR A 60 5.19 -1.36 -8.03
CA THR A 60 6.12 -1.01 -9.12
C THR A 60 6.77 -2.26 -9.71
N VAL A 61 7.27 -3.16 -8.87
CA VAL A 61 7.87 -4.43 -9.36
C VAL A 61 6.81 -5.29 -10.01
N GLY A 62 5.57 -5.32 -9.45
CA GLY A 62 4.45 -6.02 -10.06
C GLY A 62 4.13 -5.52 -11.47
N SER A 63 4.09 -4.21 -11.67
CA SER A 63 3.83 -3.63 -13.01
C SER A 63 4.96 -3.94 -14.00
N LEU A 64 6.23 -3.89 -13.58
CA LEU A 64 7.38 -4.30 -14.41
C LEU A 64 7.30 -5.78 -14.81
N VAL A 65 6.96 -6.66 -13.86
CA VAL A 65 6.74 -8.09 -14.17
C VAL A 65 5.58 -8.25 -15.15
N GLY A 66 4.50 -7.45 -14.98
CA GLY A 66 3.38 -7.43 -15.91
C GLY A 66 3.80 -7.07 -17.33
N GLU A 67 4.61 -6.02 -17.51
CA GLU A 67 5.13 -5.64 -18.83
C GLU A 67 5.91 -6.77 -19.50
N LEU A 68 6.74 -7.48 -18.73
CA LEU A 68 7.48 -8.64 -19.24
C LEU A 68 6.55 -9.80 -19.60
N VAL A 69 5.54 -10.08 -18.77
CA VAL A 69 4.63 -11.22 -18.96
C VAL A 69 3.70 -11.02 -20.15
N PHE A 70 3.18 -9.78 -20.29
CA PHE A 70 2.19 -9.45 -21.32
C PHE A 70 2.79 -8.80 -22.57
N ALA A 71 4.12 -8.81 -22.72
CA ALA A 71 4.78 -8.30 -23.90
C ALA A 71 4.30 -9.02 -25.18
N PRO A 72 4.13 -8.31 -26.30
CA PRO A 72 3.70 -8.89 -27.57
C PRO A 72 4.64 -10.04 -28.00
N GLY A 73 4.05 -11.16 -28.44
CA GLY A 73 4.80 -12.34 -28.85
C GLY A 73 5.16 -13.33 -27.75
N HIS A 74 4.86 -13.03 -26.49
CA HIS A 74 5.07 -13.96 -25.39
C HIS A 74 3.95 -14.99 -25.29
N GLY A 75 4.32 -16.26 -25.17
CA GLY A 75 3.38 -17.38 -25.01
C GLY A 75 2.90 -17.53 -23.55
N HIS A 76 1.94 -18.42 -23.35
CA HIS A 76 1.32 -18.68 -22.04
C HIS A 76 2.32 -19.08 -20.93
N TRP A 77 3.52 -19.57 -21.30
CA TRP A 77 4.57 -19.92 -20.35
C TRP A 77 5.06 -18.75 -19.51
N TRP A 78 4.95 -17.53 -20.03
CA TRP A 78 5.31 -16.33 -19.28
C TRP A 78 4.39 -16.08 -18.09
N LEU A 79 3.18 -16.66 -18.05
CA LEU A 79 2.32 -16.63 -16.87
C LEU A 79 2.95 -17.32 -15.66
N LEU A 80 3.87 -18.29 -15.88
CA LEU A 80 4.63 -18.89 -14.79
C LEU A 80 5.54 -17.88 -14.09
N LEU A 81 6.03 -16.87 -14.80
CA LEU A 81 6.80 -15.76 -14.21
C LEU A 81 5.93 -14.96 -13.26
N SER A 82 4.69 -14.65 -13.65
CA SER A 82 3.73 -13.97 -12.78
C SER A 82 3.39 -14.80 -11.53
N ALA A 83 3.23 -16.11 -11.69
CA ALA A 83 2.99 -17.01 -10.56
C ALA A 83 4.22 -17.10 -9.64
N ALA A 84 5.42 -17.25 -10.19
CA ALA A 84 6.67 -17.26 -9.43
C ALA A 84 6.86 -15.93 -8.68
N PHE A 85 6.56 -14.80 -9.32
CA PHE A 85 6.58 -13.49 -8.68
C PHE A 85 5.60 -13.42 -7.51
N ALA A 86 4.35 -13.86 -7.68
CA ALA A 86 3.34 -13.84 -6.62
C ALA A 86 3.77 -14.69 -5.41
N ILE A 87 4.35 -15.87 -5.64
CA ILE A 87 4.89 -16.73 -4.58
C ILE A 87 6.06 -16.03 -3.87
N SER A 88 6.99 -15.47 -4.64
CA SER A 88 8.19 -14.81 -4.11
C SER A 88 7.85 -13.58 -3.26
N ILE A 89 6.93 -12.74 -3.74
CA ILE A 89 6.50 -11.55 -3.02
C ILE A 89 5.69 -11.91 -1.77
N GLY A 90 4.93 -13.02 -1.81
CA GLY A 90 4.22 -13.56 -0.66
C GLY A 90 5.19 -14.04 0.42
N ALA A 91 6.18 -14.82 0.06
CA ALA A 91 7.20 -15.33 0.97
C ALA A 91 8.03 -14.18 1.57
N LEU A 92 8.50 -13.24 0.72
CA LEU A 92 9.24 -12.06 1.15
C LEU A 92 8.39 -11.16 2.05
N GLY A 93 7.14 -10.92 1.69
CA GLY A 93 6.20 -10.13 2.47
C GLY A 93 5.96 -10.74 3.86
N ALA A 94 5.76 -12.06 3.93
CA ALA A 94 5.61 -12.78 5.20
C ALA A 94 6.88 -12.72 6.06
N PHE A 95 8.05 -12.88 5.42
CA PHE A 95 9.34 -12.75 6.10
C PHE A 95 9.53 -11.34 6.67
N LEU A 96 9.34 -10.31 5.85
CA LEU A 96 9.50 -8.91 6.26
C LEU A 96 8.49 -8.51 7.35
N GLN A 97 7.25 -8.98 7.24
CA GLN A 97 6.25 -8.75 8.28
C GLN A 97 6.70 -9.30 9.63
N ASN A 98 7.21 -10.53 9.66
CA ASN A 98 7.68 -11.14 10.89
C ASN A 98 8.95 -10.46 11.41
N ALA A 99 9.90 -10.14 10.52
CA ALA A 99 11.16 -9.47 10.87
C ALA A 99 10.92 -8.05 11.41
N LEU A 100 10.02 -7.31 10.81
CA LEU A 100 9.68 -5.93 11.19
C LEU A 100 8.55 -5.85 12.24
N ARG A 101 8.00 -6.99 12.66
CA ARG A 101 6.87 -7.09 13.59
C ARG A 101 5.69 -6.20 13.19
N LEU A 102 5.39 -6.19 11.88
CA LEU A 102 4.26 -5.41 11.37
C LEU A 102 2.93 -6.08 11.79
N PRO A 103 1.94 -5.27 12.20
CA PRO A 103 0.64 -5.82 12.59
C PRO A 103 -0.13 -6.41 11.41
N PRO A 104 -1.15 -7.26 11.66
CA PRO A 104 -2.10 -7.66 10.63
C PRO A 104 -2.67 -6.42 9.91
N PRO A 105 -2.96 -6.50 8.60
CA PRO A 105 -3.17 -7.67 7.74
C PRO A 105 -1.93 -8.24 7.03
N GLY A 106 -0.75 -7.74 7.35
CA GLY A 106 0.51 -8.35 6.98
C GLY A 106 0.79 -8.44 5.48
N SER A 107 1.39 -9.56 5.08
CA SER A 107 1.79 -9.82 3.69
C SER A 107 0.63 -9.89 2.70
N PHE A 108 -0.61 -10.04 3.17
CA PHE A 108 -1.79 -10.12 2.30
C PHE A 108 -1.89 -8.93 1.34
N PHE A 109 -1.75 -7.70 1.85
CA PHE A 109 -1.81 -6.52 0.99
C PHE A 109 -0.62 -6.41 0.04
N VAL A 110 0.55 -6.85 0.46
CA VAL A 110 1.75 -6.85 -0.40
C VAL A 110 1.53 -7.75 -1.60
N VAL A 111 0.99 -8.95 -1.40
CA VAL A 111 0.65 -9.90 -2.47
C VAL A 111 -0.47 -9.37 -3.34
N MET A 112 -1.53 -8.85 -2.73
CA MET A 112 -2.69 -8.32 -3.46
C MET A 112 -2.30 -7.12 -4.34
N VAL A 113 -1.53 -6.20 -3.80
CA VAL A 113 -1.07 -5.01 -4.53
C VAL A 113 -0.05 -5.40 -5.60
N GLY A 114 0.99 -6.18 -5.26
CA GLY A 114 2.01 -6.58 -6.21
C GLY A 114 1.46 -7.48 -7.33
N GLY A 115 0.65 -8.47 -6.97
CA GLY A 115 -0.01 -9.35 -7.95
C GLY A 115 -1.01 -8.60 -8.82
N GLY A 116 -1.85 -7.75 -8.22
CA GLY A 116 -2.82 -6.91 -8.95
C GLY A 116 -2.14 -5.94 -9.90
N SER A 117 -1.00 -5.37 -9.50
CA SER A 117 -0.26 -4.41 -10.33
C SER A 117 0.32 -5.01 -11.61
N THR A 118 0.46 -6.33 -11.73
CA THR A 118 0.85 -6.97 -12.99
C THR A 118 -0.17 -6.72 -14.11
N MET A 119 -1.43 -6.46 -13.75
CA MET A 119 -2.49 -6.21 -14.72
C MET A 119 -2.42 -4.82 -15.36
N PHE A 120 -1.72 -3.85 -14.74
CA PHE A 120 -1.56 -2.50 -15.30
C PHE A 120 -0.77 -2.51 -16.61
N ALA A 121 0.03 -3.55 -16.87
CA ALA A 121 0.67 -3.76 -18.17
C ALA A 121 -0.31 -3.94 -19.35
N ARG A 122 -1.59 -4.13 -19.07
CA ARG A 122 -2.67 -4.19 -20.08
C ARG A 122 -3.38 -2.86 -20.25
N THR A 123 -2.97 -1.86 -19.53
CA THR A 123 -3.44 -0.47 -19.61
C THR A 123 -2.29 0.40 -20.11
N ASP A 124 -2.58 1.65 -20.45
CA ASP A 124 -1.56 2.61 -20.89
C ASP A 124 -0.75 3.22 -19.71
N ILE A 125 -0.89 2.64 -18.51
CA ILE A 125 -0.22 3.13 -17.30
C ILE A 125 1.20 2.55 -17.22
N THR A 126 2.19 3.43 -17.21
CA THR A 126 3.59 3.05 -17.09
C THR A 126 3.98 2.68 -15.64
N PRO A 127 5.02 1.86 -15.43
CA PRO A 127 5.51 1.54 -14.08
C PRO A 127 5.92 2.77 -13.26
N PHE A 128 6.35 3.84 -13.93
CA PHE A 128 6.66 5.11 -13.28
C PHE A 128 5.40 5.77 -12.72
N GLU A 129 4.31 5.77 -13.47
CA GLU A 129 3.01 6.27 -13.01
C GLU A 129 2.45 5.41 -11.86
N VAL A 130 2.64 4.08 -11.93
CA VAL A 130 2.30 3.16 -10.83
C VAL A 130 3.01 3.58 -9.55
N ALA A 131 4.33 3.84 -9.62
CA ALA A 131 5.10 4.31 -8.48
C ALA A 131 4.61 5.68 -7.98
N ALA A 132 4.42 6.64 -8.90
CA ALA A 132 4.03 8.01 -8.55
C ALA A 132 2.66 8.06 -7.85
N TRP A 133 1.65 7.38 -8.37
CA TRP A 133 0.33 7.32 -7.78
C TRP A 133 0.31 6.55 -6.45
N SER A 134 1.08 5.46 -6.33
CA SER A 134 1.22 4.74 -5.06
C SER A 134 1.88 5.61 -3.99
N ILE A 135 2.92 6.38 -4.34
CA ILE A 135 3.55 7.34 -3.43
C ILE A 135 2.56 8.43 -3.00
N ALA A 136 1.77 8.96 -3.92
CA ALA A 136 0.72 9.92 -3.59
C ALA A 136 -0.26 9.37 -2.55
N GLY A 137 -0.65 8.09 -2.69
CA GLY A 137 -1.46 7.37 -1.71
C GLY A 137 -0.79 7.25 -0.35
N VAL A 138 0.51 6.94 -0.32
CA VAL A 138 1.30 6.86 0.94
C VAL A 138 1.38 8.22 1.62
N ILE A 139 1.59 9.29 0.86
CA ILE A 139 1.62 10.66 1.40
C ILE A 139 0.28 11.01 2.03
N ALA A 140 -0.83 10.71 1.34
CA ALA A 140 -2.18 10.91 1.88
C ALA A 140 -2.40 10.10 3.16
N ALA A 141 -1.98 8.83 3.18
CA ALA A 141 -2.05 7.96 4.36
C ALA A 141 -1.24 8.53 5.53
N TYR A 142 -0.04 9.05 5.26
CA TYR A 142 0.81 9.66 6.27
C TYR A 142 0.16 10.93 6.83
N CYS A 143 -0.29 11.84 5.98
CA CYS A 143 -0.93 13.10 6.41
C CYS A 143 -2.16 12.82 7.26
N LEU A 144 -3.09 12.00 6.77
CA LEU A 144 -4.32 11.67 7.49
C LEU A 144 -4.08 10.78 8.72
N GLY A 145 -3.06 9.92 8.67
CA GLY A 145 -2.62 9.12 9.80
C GLY A 145 -2.08 9.96 10.95
N MET A 146 -1.47 11.12 10.66
CA MET A 146 -0.88 12.04 11.64
C MET A 146 -1.81 13.17 12.10
N LEU A 147 -2.92 13.43 11.39
CA LEU A 147 -3.88 14.50 11.73
C LEU A 147 -4.32 14.52 13.21
N PRO A 148 -4.58 13.38 13.88
CA PRO A 148 -5.00 13.38 15.28
C PRO A 148 -3.97 13.93 16.26
N ARG A 149 -2.68 13.98 15.86
CA ARG A 149 -1.63 14.57 16.70
C ARG A 149 -1.88 16.06 17.00
N PHE A 150 -2.57 16.75 16.09
CA PHE A 150 -2.86 18.18 16.23
C PHE A 150 -4.11 18.45 17.09
N HIS A 151 -4.99 17.44 17.31
CA HIS A 151 -6.25 17.61 18.01
C HIS A 151 -6.31 16.95 19.40
N SER A 152 -5.39 16.05 19.72
CA SER A 152 -5.35 15.39 21.04
C SER A 152 -3.90 15.09 21.40
N PRO A 153 -3.29 15.85 22.33
CA PRO A 153 -1.93 15.62 22.79
C PRO A 153 -1.80 14.31 23.61
N HIS A 154 -2.91 13.70 24.05
CA HIS A 154 -2.93 12.45 24.80
C HIS A 154 -3.18 11.26 23.88
N GLY A 155 -2.19 10.37 23.74
CA GLY A 155 -2.27 9.15 22.95
C GLY A 155 -3.22 8.10 23.57
N PRO A 156 -3.53 7.01 22.85
CA PRO A 156 -4.38 5.92 23.34
C PRO A 156 -3.85 5.25 24.62
N GLU A 157 -2.62 5.49 24.98
CA GLU A 157 -1.96 4.97 26.19
C GLU A 157 -2.63 5.44 27.50
N THR A 158 -3.17 6.65 27.50
CA THR A 158 -3.87 7.21 28.71
C THR A 158 -5.26 6.64 28.89
N ARG A 159 -5.89 6.05 27.88
CA ARG A 159 -7.22 5.45 28.00
C ARG A 159 -7.21 4.11 28.70
N THR A 160 -6.13 3.33 28.55
CA THR A 160 -5.98 2.01 29.19
C THR A 160 -5.74 2.13 30.68
N VAL A 161 -5.11 3.19 31.15
CA VAL A 161 -4.85 3.43 32.58
C VAL A 161 -6.13 3.92 33.27
N ALA A 162 -6.92 4.80 32.61
CA ALA A 162 -8.16 5.34 33.17
C ALA A 162 -9.31 4.33 33.30
N THR A 163 -9.20 3.14 32.68
CA THR A 163 -10.20 2.06 32.81
C THR A 163 -9.83 1.04 33.88
N LEU A 164 -8.67 1.19 34.54
CA LEU A 164 -8.19 0.32 35.62
C LEU A 164 -8.28 0.97 37.01
N GLU A 165 -8.71 2.23 37.10
CA GLU A 165 -9.13 2.94 38.31
C GLU A 165 -10.64 2.93 38.48
#